data_bb6b828437f9c4d720dced2bc4da08fc
#
_entry.id   bb6b828437f9c4d720dced2bc4da08fc
#
_cell.length_a   1.000
_cell.length_b   1.000
_cell.length_c   1.000
_cell.angle_alpha   90.00
_cell.angle_beta   90.00
_cell.angle_gamma   90.00
#
_symmetry.space_group_name_H-M   'P 1'
#
loop_
_entity.id
_entity.type
_entity.pdbx_description
1 polymer ?
#
loop_
_entity_poly.entity_id
_entity_poly.type
_entity_poly.pdbx_seq_one_letter_code
_entity_poly.pdbx_strand_id
1 'polypeptide(L)'
;GATLTSSADYFTSDHVGVYLKIGEAEVKITAFTNATTVTATIYGTLRQQLGNDAFKVSEGSATVQVTHALHGLAVGASIVIDRAGTIGGLAINKLNGTRSITAVIDENTYEFTAGSSSTSNASADGGGAPRVATGAATTEWQEQSYSAVRGFPAAVTFHQNRLWFGG
;
A
#
# COMPACT_ATOMS: atom_id res chain seq x y z
N GLY A 1 11.67 -10.37 13.06
CA GLY A 1 10.60 -9.38 13.13
C GLY A 1 10.94 -8.14 12.32
N ALA A 2 9.94 -7.44 11.84
CA ALA A 2 10.09 -6.14 11.19
C ALA A 2 9.93 -5.03 12.22
N THR A 3 10.56 -3.88 11.98
CA THR A 3 10.32 -2.65 12.76
C THR A 3 9.20 -1.87 12.10
N LEU A 4 8.19 -1.49 12.87
CA LEU A 4 7.11 -0.61 12.46
C LEU A 4 7.25 0.71 13.20
N THR A 5 7.24 1.83 12.47
CA THR A 5 7.39 3.16 13.05
C THR A 5 6.21 4.03 12.65
N SER A 6 5.62 4.72 13.62
CA SER A 6 4.60 5.75 13.42
C SER A 6 5.22 7.14 13.34
N SER A 7 4.59 8.06 12.64
CA SER A 7 5.03 9.46 12.52
C SER A 7 4.79 10.30 13.78
N ALA A 8 3.98 9.81 14.72
CA ALA A 8 3.67 10.45 15.99
C ALA A 8 3.52 9.37 17.08
N ASP A 9 3.46 9.77 18.35
CA ASP A 9 3.21 8.89 19.47
C ASP A 9 1.86 8.18 19.31
N TYR A 10 1.91 6.86 19.17
CA TYR A 10 0.74 6.02 18.95
C TYR A 10 0.75 4.74 19.78
N PHE A 11 1.90 4.06 19.84
CA PHE A 11 1.99 2.75 20.46
C PHE A 11 2.08 2.82 21.99
N THR A 12 1.49 1.81 22.63
CA THR A 12 1.63 1.52 24.06
C THR A 12 2.00 0.05 24.23
N SER A 13 2.34 -0.38 25.44
CA SER A 13 2.58 -1.80 25.74
C SER A 13 1.37 -2.70 25.46
N ASP A 14 0.16 -2.15 25.53
CA ASP A 14 -1.09 -2.90 25.30
C ASP A 14 -1.33 -3.25 23.83
N HIS A 15 -0.56 -2.62 22.92
CA HIS A 15 -0.58 -3.01 21.51
C HIS A 15 0.13 -4.34 21.24
N VAL A 16 0.87 -4.90 22.19
CA VAL A 16 1.49 -6.22 22.00
C VAL A 16 0.41 -7.29 21.84
N GLY A 17 0.45 -8.01 20.73
CA GLY A 17 -0.56 -8.98 20.34
C GLY A 17 -1.66 -8.44 19.42
N VAL A 18 -1.79 -7.11 19.30
CA VAL A 18 -2.76 -6.45 18.40
C VAL A 18 -2.36 -6.64 16.96
N TYR A 19 -3.37 -6.79 16.10
CA TYR A 19 -3.19 -6.85 14.65
C TYR A 19 -3.52 -5.51 14.02
N LEU A 20 -2.66 -5.09 13.12
CA LEU A 20 -2.87 -3.97 12.21
C LEU A 20 -3.04 -4.51 10.80
N LYS A 21 -3.89 -3.87 10.01
CA LYS A 21 -3.92 -4.06 8.56
C LYS A 21 -3.19 -2.90 7.92
N ILE A 22 -2.15 -3.17 7.14
CA ILE A 22 -1.37 -2.17 6.42
C ILE A 22 -1.40 -2.55 4.94
N GLY A 23 -2.12 -1.75 4.14
CA GLY A 23 -2.44 -2.14 2.78
C GLY A 23 -3.18 -3.49 2.76
N GLU A 24 -2.63 -4.51 2.11
CA GLU A 24 -3.21 -5.85 2.04
C GLU A 24 -2.66 -6.83 3.08
N ALA A 25 -1.60 -6.47 3.81
CA ALA A 25 -0.98 -7.35 4.79
C ALA A 25 -1.60 -7.18 6.18
N GLU A 26 -1.63 -8.28 6.94
CA GLU A 26 -1.83 -8.24 8.38
C GLU A 26 -0.46 -8.16 9.08
N VAL A 27 -0.39 -7.34 10.11
CA VAL A 27 0.82 -7.08 10.88
C VAL A 27 0.51 -7.26 12.34
N LYS A 28 1.10 -8.28 12.97
CA LYS A 28 0.95 -8.52 14.42
C LYS A 28 2.07 -7.86 15.18
N ILE A 29 1.76 -6.98 16.11
CA ILE A 29 2.74 -6.38 17.02
C ILE A 29 3.23 -7.46 17.99
N THR A 30 4.53 -7.66 18.07
CA THR A 30 5.15 -8.71 18.90
C THR A 30 5.95 -8.17 20.07
N ALA A 31 6.41 -6.91 19.99
CA ALA A 31 7.08 -6.24 21.10
C ALA A 31 6.90 -4.72 21.01
N PHE A 32 6.76 -4.09 22.17
CA PHE A 32 6.74 -2.63 22.32
C PHE A 32 8.17 -2.12 22.58
N THR A 33 8.59 -1.09 21.85
CA THR A 33 9.88 -0.44 22.05
C THR A 33 9.68 0.94 22.67
N ASN A 34 8.86 1.78 22.06
CA ASN A 34 8.46 3.11 22.55
C ASN A 34 7.19 3.58 21.82
N ALA A 35 6.71 4.78 22.14
CA ALA A 35 5.46 5.31 21.63
C ALA A 35 5.40 5.43 20.09
N THR A 36 6.55 5.49 19.42
CA THR A 36 6.61 5.58 17.94
C THR A 36 7.13 4.30 17.28
N THR A 37 7.57 3.28 18.03
CA THR A 37 8.28 2.13 17.47
C THR A 37 7.88 0.83 18.14
N VAL A 38 7.54 -0.16 17.33
CA VAL A 38 7.25 -1.53 17.77
C VAL A 38 7.95 -2.55 16.86
N THR A 39 8.14 -3.76 17.38
CA THR A 39 8.51 -4.92 16.56
C THR A 39 7.26 -5.67 16.16
N ALA A 40 7.21 -6.13 14.93
CA ALA A 40 6.04 -6.80 14.39
C ALA A 40 6.40 -7.99 13.49
N THR A 41 5.46 -8.91 13.33
CA THR A 41 5.48 -9.97 12.32
C THR A 41 4.48 -9.61 11.22
N ILE A 42 4.94 -9.62 9.97
CA ILE A 42 4.14 -9.32 8.80
C ILE A 42 3.62 -10.63 8.18
N TYR A 43 2.31 -10.72 8.02
CA TYR A 43 1.64 -11.83 7.33
C TYR A 43 1.16 -11.34 5.96
N GLY A 44 1.74 -11.90 4.90
CA GLY A 44 1.49 -11.46 3.53
C GLY A 44 2.52 -10.45 3.02
N THR A 45 2.17 -9.72 1.98
CA THR A 45 3.02 -8.71 1.37
C THR A 45 2.40 -7.32 1.61
N LEU A 46 3.20 -6.37 2.05
CA LEU A 46 2.80 -4.96 2.16
C LEU A 46 2.62 -4.39 0.75
N ARG A 47 1.43 -4.52 0.22
CA ARG A 47 1.04 -4.00 -1.09
C ARG A 47 -0.12 -3.04 -0.92
N GLN A 48 -0.05 -1.94 -1.65
CA GLN A 48 -1.11 -0.97 -1.78
C GLN A 48 -1.73 -1.12 -3.17
N GLN A 49 -3.04 -1.19 -3.25
CA GLN A 49 -3.74 -1.13 -4.52
C GLN A 49 -3.85 0.33 -4.94
N LEU A 50 -3.35 0.65 -6.13
CA LEU A 50 -3.57 1.94 -6.75
C LEU A 50 -4.99 2.01 -7.33
N GLY A 51 -5.49 3.22 -7.53
CA GLY A 51 -6.76 3.42 -8.23
C GLY A 51 -6.77 2.79 -9.62
N ASN A 52 -7.95 2.60 -10.20
CA ASN A 52 -8.05 2.29 -11.62
C ASN A 52 -7.36 3.41 -12.40
N ASP A 53 -6.68 3.02 -13.50
CA ASP A 53 -6.11 3.96 -14.45
C ASP A 53 -4.97 4.82 -13.86
N ALA A 54 -4.21 4.20 -12.93
CA ALA A 54 -3.10 4.85 -12.25
C ALA A 54 -1.90 5.13 -13.17
N PHE A 55 -1.85 4.56 -14.37
CA PHE A 55 -0.71 4.70 -15.28
C PHE A 55 -1.02 5.60 -16.45
N LYS A 56 -0.01 6.39 -16.86
CA LYS A 56 -0.02 7.23 -18.04
C LYS A 56 1.26 7.02 -18.84
N VAL A 57 1.12 6.90 -20.14
CA VAL A 57 2.24 6.73 -21.08
C VAL A 57 2.09 7.66 -22.29
N SER A 58 3.19 7.89 -22.98
CA SER A 58 3.22 8.63 -24.25
C SER A 58 3.82 7.77 -25.35
N GLU A 59 3.29 7.87 -26.55
CA GLU A 59 3.78 7.14 -27.72
C GLU A 59 5.28 7.37 -27.94
N GLY A 60 5.99 6.31 -28.25
CA GLY A 60 7.44 6.32 -28.46
C GLY A 60 8.28 6.36 -27.16
N SER A 61 7.66 6.58 -26.00
CA SER A 61 8.35 6.65 -24.71
C SER A 61 8.27 5.32 -23.94
N ALA A 62 9.34 4.98 -23.24
CA ALA A 62 9.35 3.90 -22.26
C ALA A 62 9.01 4.40 -20.84
N THR A 63 8.83 5.71 -20.65
CA THR A 63 8.46 6.29 -19.35
C THR A 63 7.00 6.01 -19.04
N VAL A 64 6.75 5.48 -17.85
CA VAL A 64 5.42 5.29 -17.27
C VAL A 64 5.29 6.23 -16.08
N GLN A 65 4.35 7.14 -16.15
CA GLN A 65 3.96 7.98 -15.03
C GLN A 65 2.92 7.25 -14.19
N VAL A 66 3.05 7.30 -12.87
CA VAL A 66 2.18 6.61 -11.92
C VAL A 66 1.54 7.60 -10.98
N THR A 67 0.21 7.56 -10.88
CA THR A 67 -0.54 8.27 -9.85
C THR A 67 -0.67 7.37 -8.62
N HIS A 68 -0.06 7.82 -7.51
CA HIS A 68 0.01 7.09 -6.25
C HIS A 68 0.02 8.10 -5.10
N ALA A 69 -1.12 8.34 -4.50
CA ALA A 69 -1.30 9.37 -3.48
C ALA A 69 -0.32 9.23 -2.31
N LEU A 70 0.33 10.32 -1.95
CA LEU A 70 1.25 10.45 -0.80
C LEU A 70 2.30 9.33 -0.75
N HIS A 71 2.89 8.99 -1.90
CA HIS A 71 3.74 7.81 -2.06
C HIS A 71 5.04 7.81 -1.23
N GLY A 72 5.53 8.97 -0.80
CA GLY A 72 6.74 9.09 0.02
C GLY A 72 8.01 8.49 -0.59
N LEU A 73 8.03 8.22 -1.89
CA LEU A 73 9.15 7.60 -2.60
C LEU A 73 10.17 8.65 -3.03
N ALA A 74 11.42 8.22 -3.18
CA ALA A 74 12.51 9.02 -3.74
C ALA A 74 13.00 8.42 -5.05
N VAL A 75 13.68 9.23 -5.86
CA VAL A 75 14.38 8.75 -7.06
C VAL A 75 15.40 7.68 -6.67
N GLY A 76 15.44 6.59 -7.43
CA GLY A 76 16.26 5.40 -7.15
C GLY A 76 15.61 4.38 -6.22
N ALA A 77 14.48 4.71 -5.57
CA ALA A 77 13.75 3.74 -4.76
C ALA A 77 13.27 2.57 -5.62
N SER A 78 13.26 1.39 -5.04
CA SER A 78 12.77 0.16 -5.69
C SER A 78 11.33 -0.09 -5.29
N ILE A 79 10.48 -0.38 -6.27
CA ILE A 79 9.09 -0.79 -6.08
C ILE A 79 8.84 -2.11 -6.80
N VAL A 80 7.85 -2.86 -6.35
CA VAL A 80 7.37 -4.05 -7.05
C VAL A 80 5.92 -3.82 -7.48
N ILE A 81 5.70 -3.85 -8.78
CA ILE A 81 4.37 -3.68 -9.40
C ILE A 81 3.82 -5.07 -9.75
N ASP A 82 2.56 -5.31 -9.42
CA ASP A 82 1.80 -6.45 -9.91
C ASP A 82 0.38 -6.07 -10.31
N ARG A 83 -0.31 -6.97 -11.00
CA ARG A 83 -1.68 -6.80 -11.52
C ARG A 83 -1.90 -5.58 -12.42
N ALA A 84 -0.83 -4.98 -12.93
CA ALA A 84 -1.00 -3.98 -13.98
C ALA A 84 -1.56 -4.65 -15.24
N GLY A 85 -2.56 -4.03 -15.83
CA GLY A 85 -3.08 -4.35 -17.16
C GLY A 85 -2.22 -3.74 -18.27
N THR A 86 -2.54 -4.03 -19.53
CA THR A 86 -1.90 -3.40 -20.68
C THR A 86 -2.26 -1.93 -20.79
N ILE A 87 -1.32 -1.10 -21.23
CA ILE A 87 -1.55 0.31 -21.53
C ILE A 87 -0.64 0.79 -22.66
N GLY A 88 -1.18 1.54 -23.59
CA GLY A 88 -0.41 2.17 -24.67
C GLY A 88 0.41 1.18 -25.51
N GLY A 89 -0.07 -0.06 -25.67
CA GLY A 89 0.66 -1.12 -26.35
C GLY A 89 1.75 -1.81 -25.51
N LEU A 90 1.98 -1.37 -24.27
CA LEU A 90 2.85 -2.05 -23.34
C LEU A 90 2.17 -3.30 -22.79
N ALA A 91 2.81 -4.45 -22.95
CA ALA A 91 2.34 -5.72 -22.37
C ALA A 91 2.56 -5.76 -20.85
N ILE A 92 1.77 -6.57 -20.17
CA ILE A 92 1.78 -6.70 -18.69
C ILE A 92 3.16 -7.03 -18.12
N ASN A 93 3.96 -7.85 -18.82
CA ASN A 93 5.31 -8.22 -18.39
C ASN A 93 6.33 -7.06 -18.52
N LYS A 94 5.97 -5.99 -19.22
CA LYS A 94 6.78 -4.76 -19.34
C LYS A 94 6.46 -3.76 -18.24
N LEU A 95 5.35 -3.93 -17.56
CA LEU A 95 4.86 -3.06 -16.47
C LEU A 95 5.10 -3.73 -15.12
N ASN A 96 4.72 -4.99 -14.96
CA ASN A 96 4.86 -5.74 -13.71
C ASN A 96 6.32 -6.12 -13.40
N GLY A 97 6.58 -6.39 -12.13
CA GLY A 97 7.89 -6.74 -11.58
C GLY A 97 8.56 -5.59 -10.85
N THR A 98 9.83 -5.78 -10.53
CA THR A 98 10.64 -4.76 -9.85
C THR A 98 10.97 -3.61 -10.79
N ARG A 99 10.75 -2.38 -10.32
CA ARG A 99 11.05 -1.12 -11.03
C ARG A 99 11.79 -0.18 -10.11
N SER A 100 12.70 0.62 -10.67
CA SER A 100 13.32 1.74 -9.97
C SER A 100 12.63 3.04 -10.37
N ILE A 101 12.37 3.89 -9.39
CA ILE A 101 11.82 5.23 -9.62
C ILE A 101 12.87 6.07 -10.35
N THR A 102 12.52 6.58 -11.52
CA THR A 102 13.41 7.40 -12.34
C THR A 102 13.20 8.90 -12.15
N ALA A 103 11.99 9.31 -11.77
CA ALA A 103 11.66 10.68 -11.40
C ALA A 103 10.54 10.70 -10.35
N VAL A 104 10.55 11.72 -9.52
CA VAL A 104 9.45 12.10 -8.63
C VAL A 104 8.96 13.45 -9.11
N ILE A 105 7.70 13.52 -9.53
CA ILE A 105 7.08 14.73 -10.07
C ILE A 105 6.51 15.58 -8.94
N ASP A 106 5.75 14.95 -8.07
CA ASP A 106 5.17 15.55 -6.87
C ASP A 106 4.90 14.46 -5.80
N GLU A 107 4.23 14.80 -4.72
CA GLU A 107 3.91 13.88 -3.63
C GLU A 107 2.95 12.73 -4.01
N ASN A 108 2.28 12.85 -5.17
CA ASN A 108 1.27 11.90 -5.65
C ASN A 108 1.66 11.24 -6.98
N THR A 109 2.82 11.62 -7.56
CA THR A 109 3.16 11.22 -8.92
C THR A 109 4.66 10.94 -9.07
N TYR A 110 5.00 9.79 -9.61
CA TYR A 110 6.36 9.41 -9.93
C TYR A 110 6.44 8.72 -11.29
N GLU A 111 7.65 8.45 -11.74
CA GLU A 111 7.91 7.78 -13.02
C GLU A 111 8.87 6.60 -12.84
N PHE A 112 8.67 5.59 -13.67
CA PHE A 112 9.62 4.51 -13.87
C PHE A 112 9.78 4.21 -15.37
N THR A 113 10.84 3.47 -15.74
CA THR A 113 11.04 3.03 -17.12
C THR A 113 10.50 1.61 -17.30
N ALA A 114 9.59 1.44 -18.27
CA ALA A 114 9.08 0.14 -18.70
C ALA A 114 10.13 -0.63 -19.53
N GLY A 115 9.90 -1.93 -19.73
CA GLY A 115 10.81 -2.76 -20.51
C GLY A 115 10.76 -2.58 -22.04
N SER A 116 9.97 -1.62 -22.54
CA SER A 116 9.87 -1.22 -23.95
C SER A 116 9.15 0.12 -24.07
N SER A 117 9.22 0.74 -25.24
CA SER A 117 8.47 1.97 -25.52
C SER A 117 7.00 1.66 -25.80
N SER A 118 6.13 2.61 -25.44
CA SER A 118 4.71 2.62 -25.80
C SER A 118 4.53 2.80 -27.30
N THR A 119 3.53 2.14 -27.86
CA THR A 119 3.17 2.24 -29.29
C THR A 119 1.98 3.16 -29.55
N SER A 120 1.36 3.66 -28.50
CA SER A 120 0.26 4.63 -28.60
C SER A 120 0.16 5.47 -27.33
N ASN A 121 -0.39 6.68 -27.46
CA ASN A 121 -0.73 7.49 -26.30
C ASN A 121 -1.85 6.82 -25.51
N ALA A 122 -1.67 6.77 -24.20
CA ALA A 122 -2.70 6.41 -23.24
C ALA A 122 -2.63 7.42 -22.10
N SER A 123 -3.79 7.88 -21.67
CA SER A 123 -3.93 8.69 -20.46
C SER A 123 -4.21 7.78 -19.28
N ALA A 124 -4.70 8.35 -18.19
CA ALA A 124 -5.06 7.65 -16.97
C ALA A 124 -6.12 6.52 -17.10
N ASP A 125 -6.59 6.19 -18.30
CA ASP A 125 -7.60 5.16 -18.52
C ASP A 125 -7.01 3.77 -18.81
N GLY A 126 -5.77 3.53 -18.38
CA GLY A 126 -5.08 2.27 -18.65
C GLY A 126 -4.29 1.72 -17.46
N GLY A 127 -3.87 0.47 -17.60
CA GLY A 127 -3.10 -0.22 -16.58
C GLY A 127 -3.94 -1.00 -15.57
N GLY A 128 -5.27 -0.91 -15.63
CA GLY A 128 -6.17 -1.61 -14.70
C GLY A 128 -6.04 -1.10 -13.27
N ALA A 129 -6.16 -1.99 -12.28
CA ALA A 129 -5.97 -1.69 -10.88
C ALA A 129 -4.65 -2.30 -10.36
N PRO A 130 -3.50 -1.69 -10.66
CA PRO A 130 -2.20 -2.21 -10.26
C PRO A 130 -2.02 -2.16 -8.75
N ARG A 131 -1.15 -3.03 -8.26
CA ARG A 131 -0.69 -3.02 -6.86
C ARG A 131 0.78 -2.69 -6.82
N VAL A 132 1.18 -1.96 -5.80
CA VAL A 132 2.57 -1.58 -5.59
C VAL A 132 3.01 -1.97 -4.19
N ALA A 133 4.09 -2.72 -4.08
CA ALA A 133 4.83 -2.91 -2.83
C ALA A 133 5.97 -1.89 -2.80
N THR A 134 5.98 -1.09 -1.76
CA THR A 134 7.01 -0.08 -1.52
C THR A 134 7.57 -0.27 -0.11
N GLY A 135 8.79 0.21 0.14
CA GLY A 135 9.32 0.35 1.50
C GLY A 135 9.00 1.70 2.14
N ALA A 136 8.18 2.52 1.47
CA ALA A 136 7.84 3.85 1.93
C ALA A 136 6.76 3.84 3.04
N ALA A 137 6.64 4.97 3.72
CA ALA A 137 5.55 5.19 4.67
C ALA A 137 4.19 5.13 3.96
N THR A 138 3.15 4.72 4.69
CA THR A 138 1.78 4.68 4.19
C THR A 138 0.84 5.27 5.22
N THR A 139 -0.21 5.92 4.74
CA THR A 139 -1.36 6.35 5.54
C THR A 139 -2.49 5.32 5.53
N GLU A 140 -2.37 4.27 4.72
CA GLU A 140 -3.36 3.20 4.59
C GLU A 140 -3.12 2.09 5.61
N TRP A 141 -3.59 2.30 6.83
CA TRP A 141 -3.54 1.30 7.87
C TRP A 141 -4.81 1.34 8.75
N GLN A 142 -5.13 0.21 9.33
CA GLN A 142 -6.29 0.02 10.21
C GLN A 142 -5.87 -0.84 11.41
N GLU A 143 -6.38 -0.50 12.57
CA GLU A 143 -6.26 -1.33 13.77
C GLU A 143 -7.49 -2.22 13.92
N GLN A 144 -7.34 -3.42 14.47
CA GLN A 144 -8.47 -4.28 14.78
C GLN A 144 -9.45 -3.56 15.74
N SER A 145 -10.75 -3.72 15.48
CA SER A 145 -11.80 -2.99 16.20
C SER A 145 -11.90 -3.38 17.69
N TYR A 146 -11.53 -4.61 18.03
CA TYR A 146 -11.57 -5.14 19.38
C TYR A 146 -10.19 -5.64 19.80
N SER A 147 -9.63 -5.03 20.82
CA SER A 147 -8.29 -5.34 21.31
C SER A 147 -8.13 -4.91 22.77
N ALA A 148 -7.02 -5.22 23.39
CA ALA A 148 -6.68 -4.69 24.72
C ALA A 148 -6.64 -3.15 24.76
N VAL A 149 -6.33 -2.52 23.62
CA VAL A 149 -6.26 -1.06 23.47
C VAL A 149 -7.65 -0.45 23.24
N ARG A 150 -8.47 -1.09 22.39
CA ARG A 150 -9.80 -0.58 21.97
C ARG A 150 -10.94 -1.08 22.86
N GLY A 151 -10.68 -2.09 23.68
CA GLY A 151 -11.70 -2.78 24.44
C GLY A 151 -12.39 -3.88 23.65
N PHE A 152 -13.26 -4.61 24.33
CA PHE A 152 -14.06 -5.70 23.76
C PHE A 152 -15.54 -5.42 24.00
N PRO A 153 -16.45 -5.86 23.11
CA PRO A 153 -17.87 -5.70 23.35
C PRO A 153 -18.29 -6.50 24.58
N ALA A 154 -19.07 -5.89 25.47
CA ALA A 154 -19.58 -6.53 26.67
C ALA A 154 -20.80 -7.43 26.37
N ALA A 155 -21.51 -7.15 25.28
CA ALA A 155 -22.68 -7.92 24.85
C ALA A 155 -22.72 -8.06 23.33
N VAL A 156 -23.30 -9.15 22.86
CA VAL A 156 -23.57 -9.41 21.45
C VAL A 156 -24.97 -10.02 21.30
N THR A 157 -25.73 -9.56 20.35
CA THR A 157 -27.07 -10.10 20.05
C THR A 157 -27.39 -10.03 18.56
N PHE A 158 -28.30 -10.90 18.11
CA PHE A 158 -28.91 -10.84 16.78
C PHE A 158 -30.23 -10.08 16.85
N HIS A 159 -30.39 -9.08 16.01
CA HIS A 159 -31.64 -8.38 15.80
C HIS A 159 -31.82 -8.05 14.32
N GLN A 160 -32.99 -8.37 13.76
CA GLN A 160 -33.33 -8.13 12.35
C GLN A 160 -32.25 -8.66 11.37
N ASN A 161 -31.78 -9.90 11.57
CA ASN A 161 -30.73 -10.54 10.78
C ASN A 161 -29.38 -9.80 10.78
N ARG A 162 -29.12 -8.96 11.78
CA ARG A 162 -27.86 -8.27 11.98
C ARG A 162 -27.28 -8.62 13.34
N LEU A 163 -25.95 -8.70 13.39
CA LEU A 163 -25.22 -8.87 14.63
C LEU A 163 -24.93 -7.49 15.22
N TRP A 164 -25.35 -7.28 16.47
CA TRP A 164 -25.13 -6.05 17.22
C TRP A 164 -24.16 -6.28 18.35
N PHE A 165 -23.25 -5.34 18.52
CA PHE A 165 -22.29 -5.32 19.62
C PHE A 165 -22.60 -4.13 20.53
N GLY A 166 -22.55 -4.34 21.86
CA GLY A 166 -22.76 -3.32 22.85
C GLY A 166 -21.72 -3.42 23.97
N GLY A 167 -21.34 -2.28 24.53
CA GLY A 167 -20.39 -2.18 25.61
C GLY A 167 -19.93 -0.77 25.83
#